data_bd73e50b8e6cd2878e12d5dda57434d8
#
_entry.id   bd73e50b8e6cd2878e12d5dda57434d8
#
_cell.length_a   1.000
_cell.length_b   1.000
_cell.length_c   1.000
_cell.angle_alpha   90.00
_cell.angle_beta   90.00
_cell.angle_gamma   90.00
#
_symmetry.space_group_name_H-M   'P 1'
#
loop_
_entity.id
_entity.type
_entity.pdbx_description
1 polymer ?
#
loop_
_entity_poly.entity_id
_entity_poly.type
_entity_poly.pdbx_seq_one_letter_code
_entity_poly.pdbx_strand_id
1 'polypeptide(L)'
;MKRKVALALLITTMINTSVSAQTVYSNTHRQRQMTTSANVTTENVGTGEKEDNILTVDEAVEKAISYSSSIKASKENAEVAKLNLDDATRDFKYATEWAENDSLANQINSLNLAIRSYDSSVKKTKDTIEYNIRKIFYSVLDCKRNIELYDKSLALREKQLKIAEVQLKLGKISQNAYDKQLKEYKTSQVSKRNLETTLSSVYASLNQLMGTNITSEYKIVVDKPEYEELGVINITSAINYAIDTNTTVKTAIDNAQTKKKAYDRFSSLNSVGKKESYEYAYTQATRDADNAKTSVSTAVKALCENISNAETTHTDNINKLSLEQQNLEIIQTQYKLGKTTQVAVDAQQLTVDQLKATIESEEYSHDLLVRQYKNSDLLV
;
A
#
# COMPACT_ATOMS: atom_id res chain seq x y z
N MET A 1 12.99 -33.84 41.11
CA MET A 1 12.02 -33.04 40.37
C MET A 1 12.69 -32.47 39.13
N LYS A 2 12.45 -33.08 37.99
CA LYS A 2 13.02 -32.62 36.69
C LYS A 2 12.01 -31.75 36.01
N ARG A 3 12.22 -30.41 35.97
CA ARG A 3 11.44 -29.50 35.16
C ARG A 3 11.88 -29.63 33.71
N LYS A 4 11.00 -30.17 32.87
CA LYS A 4 11.11 -30.14 31.43
C LYS A 4 10.76 -28.72 30.96
N VAL A 5 11.73 -27.98 30.48
CA VAL A 5 11.49 -26.75 29.72
C VAL A 5 11.20 -27.22 28.30
N ALA A 6 9.92 -27.24 27.96
CA ALA A 6 9.47 -27.38 26.56
C ALA A 6 9.54 -25.99 25.92
N LEU A 7 10.57 -25.78 25.08
CA LEU A 7 10.67 -24.61 24.21
C LEU A 7 9.67 -24.80 23.08
N ALA A 8 8.47 -24.29 23.25
CA ALA A 8 7.48 -24.20 22.17
C ALA A 8 7.84 -23.02 21.28
N LEU A 9 8.43 -23.32 20.11
CA LEU A 9 8.68 -22.36 19.06
C LEU A 9 7.33 -22.06 18.38
N LEU A 10 6.60 -21.06 18.88
CA LEU A 10 5.40 -20.54 18.23
C LEU A 10 5.86 -19.52 17.17
N ILE A 11 6.10 -20.00 15.95
CA ILE A 11 6.19 -19.14 14.79
C ILE A 11 4.76 -18.91 14.32
N THR A 12 4.08 -17.94 14.86
CA THR A 12 2.84 -17.39 14.30
C THR A 12 3.21 -16.24 13.36
N THR A 13 3.51 -16.58 12.12
CA THR A 13 3.51 -15.58 11.05
C THR A 13 2.06 -15.27 10.70
N MET A 14 1.49 -14.28 11.34
CA MET A 14 0.27 -13.65 10.84
C MET A 14 0.65 -12.68 9.71
N ILE A 15 0.80 -13.20 8.51
CA ILE A 15 0.70 -12.38 7.31
C ILE A 15 -0.79 -12.33 6.96
N ASN A 16 -1.53 -11.41 7.57
CA ASN A 16 -2.84 -11.01 7.09
C ASN A 16 -2.64 -9.98 5.99
N THR A 17 -2.32 -10.45 4.78
CA THR A 17 -2.59 -9.69 3.57
C THR A 17 -4.05 -9.92 3.19
N SER A 18 -4.93 -9.05 3.65
CA SER A 18 -6.27 -8.93 3.07
C SER A 18 -6.13 -8.34 1.67
N VAL A 19 -5.90 -9.22 0.71
CA VAL A 19 -6.15 -8.91 -0.69
C VAL A 19 -7.66 -8.92 -0.86
N SER A 20 -8.28 -7.76 -0.84
CA SER A 20 -9.65 -7.58 -1.30
C SER A 20 -9.69 -7.88 -2.79
N ALA A 21 -10.18 -9.07 -3.13
CA ALA A 21 -10.53 -9.41 -4.49
C ALA A 21 -11.69 -8.51 -4.93
N GLN A 22 -11.41 -7.47 -5.70
CA GLN A 22 -12.43 -6.79 -6.48
C GLN A 22 -12.89 -7.74 -7.58
N THR A 23 -14.13 -8.19 -7.45
CA THR A 23 -14.88 -8.92 -8.46
C THR A 23 -14.94 -8.09 -9.74
N VAL A 24 -14.21 -8.55 -10.74
CA VAL A 24 -14.34 -8.04 -12.11
C VAL A 24 -15.64 -8.56 -12.69
N TYR A 25 -16.61 -7.66 -12.86
CA TYR A 25 -17.78 -7.94 -13.68
C TYR A 25 -17.35 -8.09 -15.14
N SER A 26 -17.43 -9.31 -15.67
CA SER A 26 -17.25 -9.61 -17.08
C SER A 26 -18.46 -9.08 -17.87
N ASN A 27 -18.28 -8.02 -18.62
CA ASN A 27 -19.16 -7.65 -19.71
C ASN A 27 -18.66 -8.29 -21.01
N THR A 28 -19.29 -9.38 -21.40
CA THR A 28 -19.17 -9.99 -22.72
C THR A 28 -19.84 -9.08 -23.76
N HIS A 29 -19.06 -8.42 -24.60
CA HIS A 29 -19.55 -7.97 -25.90
C HIS A 29 -18.51 -8.16 -27.00
N ARG A 30 -18.85 -9.12 -27.88
CA ARG A 30 -18.53 -9.26 -29.30
C ARG A 30 -17.12 -8.90 -29.77
N GLN A 31 -16.36 -9.97 -29.99
CA GLN A 31 -15.23 -9.97 -30.92
C GLN A 31 -15.66 -9.54 -32.34
N ARG A 32 -14.99 -8.54 -32.87
CA ARG A 32 -14.85 -8.34 -34.31
C ARG A 32 -13.38 -8.55 -34.64
N GLN A 33 -13.09 -9.62 -35.35
CA GLN A 33 -11.78 -9.92 -35.91
C GLN A 33 -11.38 -8.80 -36.89
N MET A 34 -10.23 -8.19 -36.68
CA MET A 34 -9.45 -7.55 -37.71
C MET A 34 -8.03 -8.15 -37.67
N THR A 35 -7.77 -8.97 -38.66
CA THR A 35 -6.44 -9.45 -39.01
C THR A 35 -5.65 -8.30 -39.61
N THR A 36 -4.59 -7.86 -38.95
CA THR A 36 -3.50 -7.12 -39.59
C THR A 36 -2.20 -7.77 -39.18
N SER A 37 -1.55 -8.35 -40.21
CA SER A 37 -0.19 -8.85 -40.15
C SER A 37 0.75 -7.69 -39.80
N ALA A 38 1.46 -7.77 -38.68
CA ALA A 38 2.61 -6.93 -38.42
C ALA A 38 3.87 -7.81 -38.41
N ASN A 39 4.78 -7.51 -39.31
CA ASN A 39 6.10 -8.08 -39.40
C ASN A 39 6.84 -7.97 -38.06
N VAL A 40 7.22 -9.12 -37.52
CA VAL A 40 8.16 -9.21 -36.41
C VAL A 40 9.55 -9.12 -37.01
N THR A 41 10.17 -7.96 -36.94
CA THR A 41 11.61 -7.81 -37.06
C THR A 41 12.27 -8.34 -35.81
N THR A 42 12.96 -9.46 -35.91
CA THR A 42 13.86 -9.99 -34.89
C THR A 42 15.04 -9.04 -34.75
N GLU A 43 15.02 -8.16 -33.79
CA GLU A 43 16.20 -7.44 -33.34
C GLU A 43 17.01 -8.32 -32.37
N ASN A 44 18.30 -8.37 -32.67
CA ASN A 44 19.34 -9.07 -31.93
C ASN A 44 19.27 -8.88 -30.44
N VAL A 45 19.16 -9.99 -29.69
CA VAL A 45 19.48 -10.02 -28.26
C VAL A 45 21.01 -9.90 -28.15
N GLY A 46 21.48 -8.67 -28.00
CA GLY A 46 22.83 -8.41 -27.53
C GLY A 46 22.98 -8.87 -26.09
N THR A 47 23.92 -9.78 -25.86
CA THR A 47 24.46 -10.10 -24.54
C THR A 47 25.25 -8.88 -24.03
N GLY A 48 24.54 -7.84 -23.58
CA GLY A 48 25.09 -6.74 -22.81
C GLY A 48 25.17 -7.15 -21.35
N GLU A 49 26.33 -6.95 -20.74
CA GLU A 49 26.55 -7.02 -19.30
C GLU A 49 25.38 -6.34 -18.58
N LYS A 50 24.87 -7.00 -17.53
CA LYS A 50 23.83 -6.43 -16.67
C LYS A 50 24.44 -5.20 -15.98
N GLU A 51 24.27 -4.01 -16.55
CA GLU A 51 24.32 -2.80 -15.77
C GLU A 51 23.37 -3.01 -14.58
N ASP A 52 23.85 -2.76 -13.36
CA ASP A 52 23.03 -2.82 -12.16
C ASP A 52 21.78 -1.95 -12.40
N ASN A 53 20.66 -2.59 -12.71
CA ASN A 53 19.39 -1.93 -13.04
C ASN A 53 18.83 -1.32 -11.75
N ILE A 54 19.45 -0.22 -11.31
CA ILE A 54 19.09 0.50 -10.09
C ILE A 54 17.80 1.25 -10.37
N LEU A 55 16.85 1.17 -9.44
CA LEU A 55 15.58 1.87 -9.51
C LEU A 55 15.34 2.60 -8.19
N THR A 56 15.22 3.92 -8.27
CA THR A 56 14.82 4.77 -7.15
C THR A 56 13.30 4.94 -7.07
N VAL A 57 12.82 5.41 -5.91
CA VAL A 57 11.37 5.69 -5.73
C VAL A 57 10.91 6.74 -6.73
N ASP A 58 11.67 7.83 -6.90
CA ASP A 58 11.27 8.95 -7.74
C ASP A 58 11.19 8.54 -9.22
N GLU A 59 12.17 7.78 -9.72
CA GLU A 59 12.12 7.23 -11.10
C GLU A 59 10.93 6.29 -11.32
N ALA A 60 10.62 5.45 -10.34
CA ALA A 60 9.46 4.56 -10.42
C ALA A 60 8.15 5.34 -10.42
N VAL A 61 8.04 6.39 -9.60
CA VAL A 61 6.88 7.28 -9.53
C VAL A 61 6.70 8.03 -10.85
N GLU A 62 7.75 8.60 -11.43
CA GLU A 62 7.68 9.29 -12.73
C GLU A 62 7.21 8.36 -13.85
N LYS A 63 7.76 7.14 -13.93
CA LYS A 63 7.31 6.12 -14.89
C LYS A 63 5.84 5.77 -14.69
N ALA A 64 5.40 5.53 -13.45
CA ALA A 64 4.02 5.18 -13.14
C ALA A 64 3.04 6.33 -13.43
N ILE A 65 3.39 7.58 -13.11
CA ILE A 65 2.60 8.77 -13.45
C ILE A 65 2.45 8.93 -14.97
N SER A 66 3.54 8.76 -15.70
CA SER A 66 3.52 8.89 -17.17
C SER A 66 2.72 7.77 -17.85
N TYR A 67 2.70 6.58 -17.27
CA TYR A 67 1.94 5.43 -17.77
C TYR A 67 0.46 5.49 -17.37
N SER A 68 0.11 6.12 -16.26
CA SER A 68 -1.23 6.12 -15.68
C SER A 68 -2.31 6.61 -16.66
N SER A 69 -3.20 5.70 -17.09
CA SER A 69 -4.37 6.01 -17.91
C SER A 69 -5.38 6.90 -17.17
N SER A 70 -5.53 6.75 -15.86
CA SER A 70 -6.43 7.56 -15.03
C SER A 70 -6.00 9.02 -15.01
N ILE A 71 -4.70 9.30 -14.89
CA ILE A 71 -4.18 10.69 -14.95
C ILE A 71 -4.39 11.27 -16.34
N LYS A 72 -4.13 10.51 -17.41
CA LYS A 72 -4.34 10.96 -18.79
C LYS A 72 -5.82 11.29 -19.03
N ALA A 73 -6.72 10.37 -18.69
CA ALA A 73 -8.16 10.58 -18.84
C ALA A 73 -8.68 11.80 -18.03
N SER A 74 -8.21 11.98 -16.78
CA SER A 74 -8.61 13.15 -15.99
C SER A 74 -8.12 14.45 -16.59
N LYS A 75 -6.91 14.50 -17.15
CA LYS A 75 -6.40 15.69 -17.85
C LYS A 75 -7.18 15.98 -19.13
N GLU A 76 -7.45 14.96 -19.94
CA GLU A 76 -8.25 15.09 -21.17
C GLU A 76 -9.68 15.58 -20.86
N ASN A 77 -10.32 15.01 -19.84
CA ASN A 77 -11.64 15.44 -19.40
C ASN A 77 -11.64 16.89 -18.88
N ALA A 78 -10.57 17.31 -18.19
CA ALA A 78 -10.42 18.70 -17.76
C ALA A 78 -10.30 19.65 -18.95
N GLU A 79 -9.55 19.29 -20.00
CA GLU A 79 -9.44 20.10 -21.22
C GLU A 79 -10.79 20.19 -21.97
N VAL A 80 -11.50 19.06 -22.12
CA VAL A 80 -12.86 19.08 -22.72
C VAL A 80 -13.81 19.96 -21.91
N ALA A 81 -13.75 19.88 -20.57
CA ALA A 81 -14.58 20.72 -19.72
C ALA A 81 -14.24 22.23 -19.85
N LYS A 82 -12.96 22.58 -20.03
CA LYS A 82 -12.52 23.97 -20.28
C LYS A 82 -13.04 24.50 -21.62
N LEU A 83 -12.95 23.71 -22.70
CA LEU A 83 -13.49 24.09 -24.01
C LEU A 83 -15.02 24.31 -23.93
N ASN A 84 -15.74 23.38 -23.28
CA ASN A 84 -17.17 23.52 -23.07
C ASN A 84 -17.53 24.76 -22.18
N LEU A 85 -16.66 25.10 -21.21
CA LEU A 85 -16.82 26.30 -20.38
C LEU A 85 -16.67 27.60 -21.20
N ASP A 86 -15.69 27.64 -22.09
CA ASP A 86 -15.48 28.78 -22.98
C ASP A 86 -16.68 28.99 -23.91
N ASP A 87 -17.22 27.90 -24.49
CA ASP A 87 -18.43 27.94 -25.31
C ASP A 87 -19.65 28.41 -24.52
N ALA A 88 -19.92 27.81 -23.35
CA ALA A 88 -21.03 28.18 -22.50
C ALA A 88 -20.93 29.65 -22.01
N THR A 89 -19.70 30.12 -21.73
CA THR A 89 -19.46 31.52 -21.32
C THR A 89 -19.70 32.48 -22.47
N ARG A 90 -19.33 32.13 -23.69
CA ARG A 90 -19.60 32.90 -24.89
C ARG A 90 -21.12 33.01 -25.14
N ASP A 91 -21.81 31.86 -25.10
CA ASP A 91 -23.25 31.80 -25.32
C ASP A 91 -24.01 32.57 -24.25
N PHE A 92 -23.61 32.49 -22.98
CA PHE A 92 -24.18 33.29 -21.89
C PHE A 92 -24.07 34.76 -22.11
N LYS A 93 -22.99 35.24 -22.74
CA LYS A 93 -22.83 36.70 -23.06
C LYS A 93 -23.82 37.19 -24.06
N TYR A 94 -24.32 36.35 -24.97
CA TYR A 94 -25.24 36.71 -26.04
C TYR A 94 -26.68 36.26 -25.79
N ALA A 95 -26.93 35.49 -24.72
CA ALA A 95 -28.29 35.06 -24.37
C ALA A 95 -29.15 36.25 -23.93
N THR A 96 -30.35 36.34 -24.49
CA THR A 96 -31.30 37.43 -24.25
C THR A 96 -32.49 37.00 -23.40
N GLU A 97 -32.80 35.71 -23.41
CA GLU A 97 -33.93 35.16 -22.64
C GLU A 97 -33.48 34.71 -21.25
N TRP A 98 -34.31 34.96 -20.25
CA TRP A 98 -34.03 34.63 -18.87
C TRP A 98 -33.80 33.10 -18.65
N ALA A 99 -34.64 32.26 -19.26
CA ALA A 99 -34.56 30.81 -19.13
C ALA A 99 -33.24 30.23 -19.72
N GLU A 100 -32.79 30.81 -20.83
CA GLU A 100 -31.52 30.46 -21.46
C GLU A 100 -30.35 30.90 -20.58
N ASN A 101 -30.35 32.12 -20.07
CA ASN A 101 -29.33 32.62 -19.15
C ASN A 101 -29.21 31.77 -17.89
N ASP A 102 -30.34 31.32 -17.32
CA ASP A 102 -30.31 30.45 -16.14
C ASP A 102 -29.73 29.06 -16.43
N SER A 103 -30.10 28.47 -17.58
CA SER A 103 -29.57 27.20 -18.03
C SER A 103 -28.04 27.26 -18.21
N LEU A 104 -27.56 28.28 -18.93
CA LEU A 104 -26.13 28.52 -19.19
C LEU A 104 -25.34 28.78 -17.90
N ALA A 105 -25.90 29.57 -16.97
CA ALA A 105 -25.27 29.81 -15.67
C ALA A 105 -25.12 28.51 -14.85
N ASN A 106 -26.10 27.60 -14.89
CA ASN A 106 -26.00 26.30 -14.25
C ASN A 106 -24.95 25.40 -14.93
N GLN A 107 -24.87 25.44 -16.26
CA GLN A 107 -23.86 24.72 -17.03
C GLN A 107 -22.46 25.25 -16.70
N ILE A 108 -22.21 26.54 -16.69
CA ILE A 108 -20.94 27.16 -16.30
C ILE A 108 -20.54 26.77 -14.89
N ASN A 109 -21.45 26.80 -13.92
CA ASN A 109 -21.15 26.36 -12.55
C ASN A 109 -20.78 24.85 -12.48
N SER A 110 -21.47 23.99 -13.23
CA SER A 110 -21.21 22.57 -13.28
C SER A 110 -19.88 22.29 -13.95
N LEU A 111 -19.51 22.98 -15.02
CA LEU A 111 -18.22 22.81 -15.70
C LEU A 111 -17.05 23.28 -14.84
N ASN A 112 -17.19 24.40 -14.14
CA ASN A 112 -16.17 24.83 -13.17
C ASN A 112 -15.97 23.85 -12.04
N LEU A 113 -17.06 23.23 -11.55
CA LEU A 113 -16.96 22.16 -10.55
C LEU A 113 -16.25 20.93 -11.13
N ALA A 114 -16.59 20.52 -12.36
CA ALA A 114 -15.98 19.39 -13.04
C ALA A 114 -14.46 19.58 -13.25
N ILE A 115 -14.03 20.75 -13.71
CA ILE A 115 -12.60 21.08 -13.89
C ILE A 115 -11.86 20.94 -12.57
N ARG A 116 -12.34 21.55 -11.49
CA ARG A 116 -11.72 21.43 -10.17
C ARG A 116 -11.69 19.97 -9.68
N SER A 117 -12.72 19.20 -9.95
CA SER A 117 -12.78 17.79 -9.60
C SER A 117 -11.74 16.96 -10.37
N TYR A 118 -11.55 17.22 -11.66
CA TYR A 118 -10.52 16.55 -12.45
C TYR A 118 -9.10 16.89 -12.00
N ASP A 119 -8.80 18.18 -11.75
CA ASP A 119 -7.51 18.62 -11.25
C ASP A 119 -7.20 17.99 -9.88
N SER A 120 -8.20 17.94 -9.01
CA SER A 120 -8.10 17.26 -7.70
C SER A 120 -7.88 15.76 -7.84
N SER A 121 -8.55 15.11 -8.79
CA SER A 121 -8.37 13.69 -9.09
C SER A 121 -6.95 13.38 -9.58
N VAL A 122 -6.38 14.24 -10.44
CA VAL A 122 -4.99 14.11 -10.89
C VAL A 122 -4.03 14.17 -9.71
N LYS A 123 -4.20 15.14 -8.79
CA LYS A 123 -3.37 15.27 -7.59
C LYS A 123 -3.48 14.02 -6.71
N LYS A 124 -4.70 13.63 -6.33
CA LYS A 124 -4.96 12.43 -5.51
C LYS A 124 -4.37 11.17 -6.14
N THR A 125 -4.50 11.00 -7.46
CA THR A 125 -3.95 9.84 -8.16
C THR A 125 -2.42 9.82 -8.11
N LYS A 126 -1.75 10.97 -8.25
CA LYS A 126 -0.29 11.08 -8.11
C LYS A 126 0.16 10.70 -6.70
N ASP A 127 -0.47 11.25 -5.68
CA ASP A 127 -0.17 10.95 -4.27
C ASP A 127 -0.37 9.45 -3.96
N THR A 128 -1.43 8.86 -4.51
CA THR A 128 -1.72 7.42 -4.39
C THR A 128 -0.66 6.57 -5.11
N ILE A 129 -0.19 6.97 -6.29
CA ILE A 129 0.87 6.28 -7.03
C ILE A 129 2.16 6.31 -6.21
N GLU A 130 2.58 7.48 -5.71
CA GLU A 130 3.77 7.60 -4.88
C GLU A 130 3.70 6.70 -3.64
N TYR A 131 2.59 6.75 -2.92
CA TYR A 131 2.35 5.89 -1.75
C TYR A 131 2.44 4.40 -2.10
N ASN A 132 1.79 3.95 -3.19
CA ASN A 132 1.80 2.56 -3.60
C ASN A 132 3.18 2.10 -4.08
N ILE A 133 3.91 2.91 -4.82
CA ILE A 133 5.30 2.61 -5.21
C ILE A 133 6.16 2.42 -3.98
N ARG A 134 6.11 3.34 -3.02
CA ARG A 134 6.87 3.25 -1.77
C ARG A 134 6.52 1.99 -0.97
N LYS A 135 5.23 1.68 -0.86
CA LYS A 135 4.74 0.45 -0.22
C LYS A 135 5.30 -0.81 -0.90
N ILE A 136 5.33 -0.84 -2.23
CA ILE A 136 5.89 -1.95 -2.99
C ILE A 136 7.40 -2.06 -2.76
N PHE A 137 8.13 -0.93 -2.74
CA PHE A 137 9.56 -0.91 -2.44
C PHE A 137 9.86 -1.51 -1.07
N TYR A 138 9.13 -1.12 -0.03
CA TYR A 138 9.26 -1.72 1.30
C TYR A 138 8.95 -3.22 1.28
N SER A 139 7.92 -3.64 0.54
CA SER A 139 7.59 -5.06 0.39
C SER A 139 8.71 -5.86 -0.29
N VAL A 140 9.40 -5.29 -1.29
CA VAL A 140 10.57 -5.95 -1.92
C VAL A 140 11.71 -6.08 -0.92
N LEU A 141 12.02 -5.05 -0.13
CA LEU A 141 13.07 -5.09 0.89
C LEU A 141 12.75 -6.14 1.96
N ASP A 142 11.51 -6.19 2.45
CA ASP A 142 11.05 -7.18 3.40
C ASP A 142 11.15 -8.62 2.85
N CYS A 143 10.73 -8.84 1.60
CA CYS A 143 10.87 -10.14 0.96
C CYS A 143 12.33 -10.58 0.86
N LYS A 144 13.23 -9.69 0.41
CA LYS A 144 14.67 -9.99 0.29
C LYS A 144 15.28 -10.33 1.65
N ARG A 145 15.00 -9.51 2.67
CA ARG A 145 15.48 -9.75 4.04
C ARG A 145 14.97 -11.06 4.60
N ASN A 146 13.70 -11.37 4.41
CA ASN A 146 13.12 -12.63 4.86
C ASN A 146 13.71 -13.84 4.12
N ILE A 147 14.04 -13.73 2.84
CA ILE A 147 14.77 -14.78 2.09
C ILE A 147 16.14 -15.05 2.76
N GLU A 148 16.90 -14.00 3.09
CA GLU A 148 18.18 -14.13 3.81
C GLU A 148 18.03 -14.80 5.18
N LEU A 149 16.97 -14.47 5.92
CA LEU A 149 16.66 -15.11 7.20
C LEU A 149 16.31 -16.60 7.03
N TYR A 150 15.57 -16.94 5.97
CA TYR A 150 15.31 -18.35 5.66
C TYR A 150 16.56 -19.09 5.27
N ASP A 151 17.53 -18.49 4.57
CA ASP A 151 18.82 -19.10 4.27
C ASP A 151 19.61 -19.41 5.54
N LYS A 152 19.68 -18.46 6.48
CA LYS A 152 20.29 -18.68 7.80
C LYS A 152 19.56 -19.79 8.59
N SER A 153 18.24 -19.79 8.57
CA SER A 153 17.42 -20.82 9.22
C SER A 153 17.64 -22.21 8.62
N LEU A 154 17.69 -22.31 7.29
CA LEU A 154 17.96 -23.57 6.59
C LEU A 154 19.36 -24.11 6.90
N ALA A 155 20.39 -23.25 6.92
CA ALA A 155 21.75 -23.64 7.31
C ALA A 155 21.80 -24.14 8.75
N LEU A 156 21.07 -23.54 9.68
CA LEU A 156 20.96 -24.02 11.06
C LEU A 156 20.24 -25.37 11.12
N ARG A 157 19.11 -25.54 10.43
CA ARG A 157 18.35 -26.80 10.39
C ARG A 157 19.16 -27.94 9.76
N GLU A 158 19.98 -27.66 8.74
CA GLU A 158 20.87 -28.64 8.15
C GLU A 158 21.91 -29.14 9.15
N LYS A 159 22.53 -28.24 9.94
CA LYS A 159 23.43 -28.64 11.05
C LYS A 159 22.70 -29.51 12.07
N GLN A 160 21.50 -29.15 12.47
CA GLN A 160 20.67 -29.91 13.41
C GLN A 160 20.32 -31.30 12.85
N LEU A 161 19.97 -31.38 11.55
CA LEU A 161 19.64 -32.64 10.89
C LEU A 161 20.86 -33.61 10.82
N LYS A 162 22.07 -33.10 10.52
CA LYS A 162 23.31 -33.89 10.56
C LYS A 162 23.57 -34.44 11.97
N ILE A 163 23.34 -33.66 13.01
CA ILE A 163 23.44 -34.11 14.41
C ILE A 163 22.42 -35.22 14.71
N ALA A 164 21.16 -34.99 14.28
CA ALA A 164 20.07 -35.95 14.47
C ALA A 164 20.33 -37.28 13.74
N GLU A 165 20.95 -37.25 12.55
CA GLU A 165 21.34 -38.46 11.82
C GLU A 165 22.37 -39.30 12.60
N VAL A 166 23.37 -38.65 13.18
CA VAL A 166 24.34 -39.32 14.05
C VAL A 166 23.67 -39.90 15.30
N GLN A 167 22.77 -39.13 15.93
CA GLN A 167 22.03 -39.59 17.12
C GLN A 167 21.13 -40.79 16.80
N LEU A 168 20.50 -40.82 15.62
CA LEU A 168 19.71 -41.95 15.14
C LEU A 168 20.60 -43.21 14.98
N LYS A 169 21.75 -43.08 14.28
CA LYS A 169 22.72 -44.18 14.11
C LYS A 169 23.23 -44.75 15.46
N LEU A 170 23.33 -43.90 16.47
CA LEU A 170 23.71 -44.29 17.83
C LEU A 170 22.53 -44.77 18.70
N GLY A 171 21.31 -44.85 18.14
CA GLY A 171 20.13 -45.27 18.88
C GLY A 171 19.65 -44.25 19.95
N LYS A 172 20.14 -43.01 19.91
CA LYS A 172 19.82 -41.96 20.90
C LYS A 172 18.49 -41.27 20.64
N ILE A 173 18.00 -41.31 19.41
CA ILE A 173 16.68 -40.83 19.01
C ILE A 173 15.97 -41.89 18.17
N SER A 174 14.64 -41.83 18.12
CA SER A 174 13.84 -42.71 17.29
C SER A 174 13.82 -42.23 15.83
N GLN A 175 13.51 -43.15 14.90
CA GLN A 175 13.28 -42.83 13.49
C GLN A 175 12.23 -41.72 13.33
N ASN A 176 11.13 -41.81 14.07
CA ASN A 176 10.06 -40.80 14.03
C ASN A 176 10.56 -39.39 14.44
N ALA A 177 11.47 -39.28 15.42
CA ALA A 177 12.08 -38.03 15.83
C ALA A 177 12.96 -37.42 14.73
N TYR A 178 13.74 -38.25 14.02
CA TYR A 178 14.52 -37.83 12.87
C TYR A 178 13.63 -37.40 11.70
N ASP A 179 12.60 -38.18 11.36
CA ASP A 179 11.68 -37.90 10.27
C ASP A 179 10.93 -36.60 10.50
N LYS A 180 10.60 -36.27 11.75
CA LYS A 180 10.01 -34.97 12.11
C LYS A 180 10.96 -33.80 11.79
N GLN A 181 12.24 -33.90 12.14
CA GLN A 181 13.22 -32.85 11.83
C GLN A 181 13.44 -32.72 10.31
N LEU A 182 13.49 -33.85 9.58
CA LEU A 182 13.60 -33.85 8.13
C LEU A 182 12.37 -33.17 7.48
N LYS A 183 11.18 -33.44 7.98
CA LYS A 183 9.94 -32.78 7.52
C LYS A 183 10.01 -31.28 7.77
N GLU A 184 10.43 -30.83 8.94
CA GLU A 184 10.58 -29.41 9.27
C GLU A 184 11.57 -28.70 8.35
N TYR A 185 12.72 -29.35 8.03
CA TYR A 185 13.68 -28.83 7.06
C TYR A 185 13.05 -28.67 5.65
N LYS A 186 12.38 -29.73 5.16
CA LYS A 186 11.69 -29.67 3.85
C LYS A 186 10.59 -28.59 3.82
N THR A 187 9.84 -28.44 4.89
CA THR A 187 8.82 -27.38 5.00
C THR A 187 9.45 -25.98 4.91
N SER A 188 10.60 -25.79 5.57
CA SER A 188 11.34 -24.51 5.48
C SER A 188 11.85 -24.21 4.07
N GLN A 189 12.29 -25.24 3.32
CA GLN A 189 12.66 -25.07 1.90
C GLN A 189 11.47 -24.63 1.03
N VAL A 190 10.29 -25.22 1.26
CA VAL A 190 9.07 -24.82 0.55
C VAL A 190 8.69 -23.38 0.92
N SER A 191 8.77 -23.01 2.20
CA SER A 191 8.47 -21.65 2.64
C SER A 191 9.39 -20.60 1.99
N LYS A 192 10.71 -20.90 1.89
CA LYS A 192 11.62 -20.02 1.14
C LYS A 192 11.20 -19.86 -0.32
N ARG A 193 10.90 -20.96 -1.01
CA ARG A 193 10.45 -20.91 -2.43
C ARG A 193 9.17 -20.10 -2.60
N ASN A 194 8.21 -20.24 -1.67
CA ASN A 194 6.99 -19.45 -1.70
C ASN A 194 7.30 -17.96 -1.56
N LEU A 195 8.27 -17.58 -0.73
CA LEU A 195 8.69 -16.19 -0.56
C LEU A 195 9.40 -15.64 -1.80
N GLU A 196 10.21 -16.46 -2.48
CA GLU A 196 10.82 -16.12 -3.77
C GLU A 196 9.74 -15.86 -4.84
N THR A 197 8.68 -16.69 -4.86
CA THR A 197 7.52 -16.49 -5.73
C THR A 197 6.77 -15.19 -5.37
N THR A 198 6.63 -14.90 -4.08
CA THR A 198 6.02 -13.64 -3.61
C THR A 198 6.84 -12.45 -4.07
N LEU A 199 8.17 -12.50 -3.95
CA LEU A 199 9.06 -11.43 -4.44
C LEU A 199 8.86 -11.17 -5.93
N SER A 200 8.80 -12.24 -6.75
CA SER A 200 8.53 -12.11 -8.18
C SER A 200 7.16 -11.47 -8.46
N SER A 201 6.13 -11.80 -7.67
CA SER A 201 4.80 -11.20 -7.79
C SER A 201 4.79 -9.72 -7.38
N VAL A 202 5.59 -9.33 -6.38
CA VAL A 202 5.75 -7.92 -5.96
C VAL A 202 6.43 -7.11 -7.07
N TYR A 203 7.49 -7.66 -7.71
CA TYR A 203 8.10 -7.03 -8.88
C TYR A 203 7.13 -6.93 -10.07
N ALA A 204 6.34 -7.96 -10.33
CA ALA A 204 5.32 -7.91 -11.38
C ALA A 204 4.30 -6.78 -11.14
N SER A 205 3.87 -6.58 -9.89
CA SER A 205 2.98 -5.47 -9.51
C SER A 205 3.63 -4.10 -9.72
N LEU A 206 4.92 -3.96 -9.37
CA LEU A 206 5.69 -2.75 -9.63
C LEU A 206 5.77 -2.44 -11.13
N ASN A 207 6.14 -3.44 -11.92
CA ASN A 207 6.27 -3.33 -13.36
C ASN A 207 4.95 -2.97 -14.05
N GLN A 208 3.83 -3.53 -13.57
CA GLN A 208 2.49 -3.19 -14.04
C GLN A 208 2.14 -1.72 -13.78
N LEU A 209 2.47 -1.19 -12.61
CA LEU A 209 2.25 0.23 -12.30
C LEU A 209 3.11 1.15 -13.18
N MET A 210 4.35 0.77 -13.46
CA MET A 210 5.27 1.55 -14.30
C MET A 210 5.04 1.34 -15.81
N GLY A 211 4.24 0.35 -16.22
CA GLY A 211 4.05 -0.01 -17.63
C GLY A 211 5.30 -0.61 -18.26
N THR A 212 6.14 -1.28 -17.49
CA THR A 212 7.37 -1.93 -17.94
C THR A 212 7.18 -3.45 -18.09
N ASN A 213 8.21 -4.16 -18.60
CA ASN A 213 8.14 -5.61 -18.75
C ASN A 213 7.91 -6.28 -17.38
N ILE A 214 6.88 -7.10 -17.28
CA ILE A 214 6.39 -7.71 -16.03
C ILE A 214 7.44 -8.58 -15.32
N THR A 215 8.43 -9.10 -16.03
CA THR A 215 9.51 -9.95 -15.50
C THR A 215 10.78 -9.19 -15.12
N SER A 216 10.79 -7.87 -15.26
CA SER A 216 11.96 -7.06 -14.89
C SER A 216 12.19 -7.06 -13.40
N GLU A 217 13.45 -7.23 -13.00
CA GLU A 217 13.90 -7.12 -11.62
C GLU A 217 14.90 -5.96 -11.50
N TYR A 218 14.89 -5.31 -10.35
CA TYR A 218 15.68 -4.11 -10.10
C TYR A 218 16.44 -4.24 -8.77
N LYS A 219 17.58 -3.57 -8.72
CA LYS A 219 18.20 -3.22 -7.43
C LYS A 219 17.47 -1.99 -6.89
N ILE A 220 16.53 -2.22 -5.99
CA ILE A 220 15.73 -1.15 -5.39
C ILE A 220 16.59 -0.36 -4.42
N VAL A 221 16.55 0.97 -4.56
CA VAL A 221 17.15 1.93 -3.65
C VAL A 221 16.04 2.82 -3.08
N VAL A 222 15.92 2.80 -1.78
CA VAL A 222 15.03 3.67 -1.02
C VAL A 222 15.77 4.14 0.23
N ASP A 223 15.61 5.40 0.56
CA ASP A 223 16.12 5.92 1.81
C ASP A 223 15.39 5.26 2.98
N LYS A 224 16.18 4.74 3.94
CA LYS A 224 15.58 4.19 5.15
C LYS A 224 14.81 5.32 5.86
N PRO A 225 13.50 5.11 6.16
CA PRO A 225 12.75 6.13 6.87
C PRO A 225 13.36 6.36 8.25
N GLU A 226 13.46 7.62 8.64
CA GLU A 226 13.78 7.97 10.00
C GLU A 226 12.56 7.71 10.88
N TYR A 227 12.71 6.81 11.87
CA TYR A 227 11.61 6.49 12.77
C TYR A 227 11.50 7.59 13.84
N GLU A 228 10.36 8.26 13.84
CA GLU A 228 10.02 9.29 14.82
C GLU A 228 8.60 9.06 15.31
N GLU A 229 8.44 8.85 16.62
CA GLU A 229 7.13 8.70 17.23
C GLU A 229 6.33 10.00 17.14
N LEU A 230 5.06 9.91 16.72
CA LEU A 230 4.16 11.06 16.74
C LEU A 230 3.68 11.39 18.15
N GLY A 231 3.83 10.45 19.08
CA GLY A 231 3.43 10.61 20.47
C GLY A 231 1.91 10.78 20.64
N VAL A 232 1.49 11.67 21.54
CA VAL A 232 0.06 11.86 21.84
C VAL A 232 -0.63 12.65 20.73
N ILE A 233 -1.40 11.96 19.88
CA ILE A 233 -2.15 12.57 18.78
C ILE A 233 -3.46 13.15 19.31
N ASN A 234 -3.73 14.42 19.04
CA ASN A 234 -5.05 15.02 19.27
C ASN A 234 -5.99 14.62 18.12
N ILE A 235 -6.81 13.59 18.36
CA ILE A 235 -7.72 13.00 17.37
C ILE A 235 -8.68 14.04 16.79
N THR A 236 -9.23 14.95 17.63
CA THR A 236 -10.16 16.00 17.16
C THR A 236 -9.49 16.95 16.19
N SER A 237 -8.28 17.38 16.48
CA SER A 237 -7.50 18.26 15.58
C SER A 237 -7.14 17.54 14.28
N ALA A 238 -6.75 16.26 14.36
CA ALA A 238 -6.45 15.44 13.20
C ALA A 238 -7.67 15.26 12.28
N ILE A 239 -8.84 14.99 12.85
CA ILE A 239 -10.11 14.89 12.10
C ILE A 239 -10.43 16.20 11.41
N ASN A 240 -10.37 17.34 12.12
CA ASN A 240 -10.67 18.64 11.52
C ASN A 240 -9.71 18.95 10.37
N TYR A 241 -8.40 18.73 10.58
CA TYR A 241 -7.41 18.93 9.52
C TYR A 241 -7.70 18.04 8.30
N ALA A 242 -8.04 16.77 8.51
CA ALA A 242 -8.34 15.85 7.42
C ALA A 242 -9.61 16.24 6.66
N ILE A 243 -10.67 16.65 7.36
CA ILE A 243 -11.90 17.16 6.73
C ILE A 243 -11.59 18.39 5.87
N ASP A 244 -10.76 19.30 6.38
CA ASP A 244 -10.42 20.55 5.69
C ASP A 244 -9.48 20.35 4.50
N THR A 245 -8.68 19.27 4.49
CA THR A 245 -7.68 19.02 3.44
C THR A 245 -8.10 17.99 2.42
N ASN A 246 -8.97 17.02 2.80
CA ASN A 246 -9.35 15.91 1.93
C ASN A 246 -10.13 16.37 0.68
N THR A 247 -9.63 15.96 -0.46
CA THR A 247 -10.16 16.32 -1.79
C THR A 247 -11.59 15.81 -2.00
N THR A 248 -11.90 14.60 -1.54
CA THR A 248 -13.24 14.00 -1.68
C THR A 248 -14.27 14.79 -0.89
N VAL A 249 -13.95 15.19 0.34
CA VAL A 249 -14.81 16.04 1.19
C VAL A 249 -15.01 17.42 0.55
N LYS A 250 -13.94 18.06 0.10
CA LYS A 250 -14.02 19.37 -0.60
C LYS A 250 -14.92 19.31 -1.82
N THR A 251 -14.73 18.29 -2.66
CA THR A 251 -15.56 18.12 -3.87
C THR A 251 -17.03 17.91 -3.51
N ALA A 252 -17.33 17.13 -2.47
CA ALA A 252 -18.70 16.92 -2.01
C ALA A 252 -19.34 18.20 -1.46
N ILE A 253 -18.59 19.00 -0.69
CA ILE A 253 -19.03 20.31 -0.18
C ILE A 253 -19.28 21.30 -1.35
N ASP A 254 -18.35 21.37 -2.30
CA ASP A 254 -18.48 22.23 -3.48
C ASP A 254 -19.72 21.84 -4.33
N ASN A 255 -19.98 20.54 -4.47
CA ASN A 255 -21.20 20.07 -5.12
C ASN A 255 -22.47 20.50 -4.37
N ALA A 256 -22.51 20.32 -3.04
CA ALA A 256 -23.64 20.77 -2.22
C ALA A 256 -23.88 22.27 -2.34
N GLN A 257 -22.81 23.08 -2.32
CA GLN A 257 -22.91 24.54 -2.53
C GLN A 257 -23.42 24.89 -3.92
N THR A 258 -22.99 24.18 -4.96
CA THR A 258 -23.48 24.37 -6.34
C THR A 258 -24.96 24.07 -6.45
N LYS A 259 -25.43 22.95 -5.84
CA LYS A 259 -26.84 22.60 -5.79
C LYS A 259 -27.66 23.61 -4.96
N LYS A 260 -27.08 24.11 -3.87
CA LYS A 260 -27.69 25.18 -3.08
C LYS A 260 -27.91 26.44 -3.90
N LYS A 261 -26.93 26.90 -4.63
CA LYS A 261 -27.06 28.08 -5.52
C LYS A 261 -28.19 27.93 -6.55
N ALA A 262 -28.32 26.72 -7.13
CA ALA A 262 -29.40 26.40 -8.05
C ALA A 262 -30.77 26.44 -7.34
N TYR A 263 -30.89 25.83 -6.15
CA TYR A 263 -32.11 25.88 -5.33
C TYR A 263 -32.50 27.31 -4.93
N ASP A 264 -31.55 28.10 -4.40
CA ASP A 264 -31.81 29.50 -3.98
C ASP A 264 -32.33 30.38 -5.14
N ARG A 265 -31.78 30.16 -6.34
CA ARG A 265 -32.22 30.89 -7.57
C ARG A 265 -33.65 30.54 -7.96
N PHE A 266 -34.04 29.27 -7.88
CA PHE A 266 -35.41 28.83 -8.21
C PHE A 266 -36.40 29.08 -7.10
N SER A 267 -35.99 29.15 -5.83
CA SER A 267 -36.88 29.44 -4.70
C SER A 267 -37.52 30.84 -4.79
N SER A 268 -36.86 31.79 -5.47
CA SER A 268 -37.35 33.15 -5.66
C SER A 268 -38.39 33.26 -6.78
N LEU A 269 -38.66 32.21 -7.57
CA LEU A 269 -39.41 32.30 -8.82
C LEU A 269 -40.81 31.67 -8.79
N ASN A 270 -41.35 31.27 -7.65
CA ASN A 270 -42.71 30.70 -7.48
C ASN A 270 -43.09 29.54 -8.44
N SER A 271 -42.13 28.83 -9.02
CA SER A 271 -42.36 27.70 -9.94
C SER A 271 -42.36 26.36 -9.16
N VAL A 272 -43.56 25.95 -8.72
CA VAL A 272 -43.74 24.85 -7.71
C VAL A 272 -43.06 23.54 -8.11
N GLY A 273 -43.20 23.02 -9.30
CA GLY A 273 -42.67 21.70 -9.66
C GLY A 273 -41.15 21.63 -9.86
N LYS A 274 -40.49 22.69 -10.30
CA LYS A 274 -39.03 22.73 -10.47
C LYS A 274 -38.31 22.96 -9.15
N LYS A 275 -38.90 23.70 -8.22
CA LYS A 275 -38.33 24.00 -6.91
C LYS A 275 -38.07 22.74 -6.10
N GLU A 276 -39.03 21.84 -6.04
CA GLU A 276 -38.88 20.55 -5.32
C GLU A 276 -37.72 19.71 -5.85
N SER A 277 -37.54 19.65 -7.17
CA SER A 277 -36.43 18.92 -7.78
C SER A 277 -35.06 19.49 -7.35
N TYR A 278 -34.91 20.81 -7.30
CA TYR A 278 -33.66 21.43 -6.82
C TYR A 278 -33.46 21.27 -5.32
N GLU A 279 -34.55 21.29 -4.53
CA GLU A 279 -34.49 21.02 -3.09
C GLU A 279 -34.01 19.57 -2.79
N TYR A 280 -34.56 18.59 -3.51
CA TYR A 280 -34.08 17.20 -3.38
C TYR A 280 -32.61 17.05 -3.78
N ALA A 281 -32.19 17.68 -4.89
CA ALA A 281 -30.79 17.62 -5.34
C ALA A 281 -29.84 18.26 -4.32
N TYR A 282 -30.22 19.41 -3.71
CA TYR A 282 -29.44 20.06 -2.67
C TYR A 282 -29.37 19.17 -1.38
N THR A 283 -30.53 18.66 -0.95
CA THR A 283 -30.60 17.80 0.24
C THR A 283 -29.76 16.53 0.08
N GLN A 284 -29.80 15.91 -1.11
CA GLN A 284 -28.97 14.76 -1.43
C GLN A 284 -27.48 15.12 -1.38
N ALA A 285 -27.06 16.18 -2.07
CA ALA A 285 -25.66 16.60 -2.08
C ALA A 285 -25.15 16.98 -0.68
N THR A 286 -26.00 17.52 0.19
CA THR A 286 -25.66 17.79 1.60
C THR A 286 -25.40 16.50 2.36
N ARG A 287 -26.26 15.49 2.21
CA ARG A 287 -26.04 14.16 2.82
C ARG A 287 -24.77 13.51 2.31
N ASP A 288 -24.46 13.63 1.02
CA ASP A 288 -23.23 13.08 0.44
C ASP A 288 -22.00 13.77 1.04
N ALA A 289 -22.02 15.08 1.25
CA ALA A 289 -20.97 15.82 1.93
C ALA A 289 -20.80 15.38 3.41
N ASP A 290 -21.89 15.19 4.13
CA ASP A 290 -21.84 14.73 5.52
C ASP A 290 -21.39 13.27 5.64
N ASN A 291 -21.75 12.40 4.69
CA ASN A 291 -21.24 11.04 4.59
C ASN A 291 -19.73 11.05 4.32
N ALA A 292 -19.25 11.89 3.41
CA ALA A 292 -17.82 12.02 3.12
C ALA A 292 -17.03 12.47 4.36
N LYS A 293 -17.52 13.48 5.11
CA LYS A 293 -16.91 13.91 6.38
C LYS A 293 -16.88 12.78 7.41
N THR A 294 -17.97 12.03 7.53
CA THR A 294 -18.09 10.91 8.47
C THR A 294 -17.08 9.80 8.12
N SER A 295 -16.96 9.46 6.83
CA SER A 295 -16.00 8.46 6.35
C SER A 295 -14.56 8.86 6.67
N VAL A 296 -14.17 10.11 6.38
CA VAL A 296 -12.84 10.63 6.70
C VAL A 296 -12.61 10.65 8.20
N SER A 297 -13.60 11.10 9.00
CA SER A 297 -13.48 11.13 10.46
C SER A 297 -13.24 9.73 11.06
N THR A 298 -13.96 8.72 10.55
CA THR A 298 -13.80 7.33 10.97
C THR A 298 -12.44 6.78 10.56
N ALA A 299 -12.00 7.07 9.33
CA ALA A 299 -10.68 6.62 8.84
C ALA A 299 -9.53 7.25 9.62
N VAL A 300 -9.61 8.55 9.93
CA VAL A 300 -8.59 9.25 10.76
C VAL A 300 -8.54 8.66 12.17
N LYS A 301 -9.69 8.40 12.80
CA LYS A 301 -9.72 7.79 14.13
C LYS A 301 -9.03 6.44 14.13
N ALA A 302 -9.38 5.55 13.20
CA ALA A 302 -8.74 4.25 13.05
C ALA A 302 -7.24 4.37 12.75
N LEU A 303 -6.83 5.33 11.92
CA LEU A 303 -5.43 5.59 11.63
C LEU A 303 -4.65 6.01 12.88
N CYS A 304 -5.18 6.93 13.69
CA CYS A 304 -4.53 7.35 14.93
C CYS A 304 -4.37 6.18 15.93
N GLU A 305 -5.38 5.32 16.03
CA GLU A 305 -5.31 4.09 16.83
C GLU A 305 -4.24 3.13 16.30
N ASN A 306 -4.16 2.95 14.98
CA ASN A 306 -3.15 2.10 14.33
C ASN A 306 -1.73 2.64 14.56
N ILE A 307 -1.51 3.95 14.45
CA ILE A 307 -0.22 4.59 14.73
C ILE A 307 0.18 4.33 16.18
N SER A 308 -0.68 4.62 17.15
CA SER A 308 -0.38 4.41 18.57
C SER A 308 -0.05 2.95 18.89
N ASN A 309 -0.79 2.00 18.29
CA ASN A 309 -0.52 0.57 18.44
C ASN A 309 0.81 0.17 17.82
N ALA A 310 1.15 0.71 16.63
CA ALA A 310 2.41 0.45 15.96
C ALA A 310 3.60 0.97 16.79
N GLU A 311 3.51 2.18 17.33
CA GLU A 311 4.54 2.78 18.20
C GLU A 311 4.74 1.97 19.49
N THR A 312 3.65 1.54 20.13
CA THR A 312 3.72 0.68 21.32
C THR A 312 4.41 -0.66 20.99
N THR A 313 4.00 -1.30 19.89
CA THR A 313 4.57 -2.59 19.45
C THR A 313 6.05 -2.46 19.11
N HIS A 314 6.44 -1.38 18.44
CA HIS A 314 7.83 -1.08 18.11
C HIS A 314 8.69 -0.93 19.37
N THR A 315 8.22 -0.14 20.35
CA THR A 315 8.91 0.03 21.63
C THR A 315 9.07 -1.29 22.38
N ASP A 316 8.04 -2.13 22.42
CA ASP A 316 8.09 -3.46 23.04
C ASP A 316 9.12 -4.37 22.33
N ASN A 317 9.18 -4.34 21.00
CA ASN A 317 10.14 -5.14 20.23
C ASN A 317 11.58 -4.62 20.38
N ILE A 318 11.81 -3.32 20.52
CA ILE A 318 13.13 -2.76 20.88
C ILE A 318 13.60 -3.28 22.24
N ASN A 319 12.71 -3.26 23.26
CA ASN A 319 13.02 -3.79 24.59
C ASN A 319 13.32 -5.29 24.53
N LYS A 320 12.52 -6.05 23.79
CA LYS A 320 12.74 -7.48 23.57
C LYS A 320 14.06 -7.75 22.84
N LEU A 321 14.44 -6.93 21.85
CA LEU A 321 15.71 -7.05 21.15
C LEU A 321 16.89 -6.91 22.12
N SER A 322 16.82 -5.93 23.03
CA SER A 322 17.85 -5.76 24.06
C SER A 322 18.03 -7.01 24.94
N LEU A 323 16.89 -7.63 25.37
CA LEU A 323 16.92 -8.87 26.15
C LEU A 323 17.50 -10.05 25.35
N GLU A 324 17.10 -10.22 24.08
CA GLU A 324 17.60 -11.32 23.25
C GLU A 324 19.09 -11.14 22.89
N GLN A 325 19.59 -9.91 22.80
CA GLN A 325 21.01 -9.63 22.64
C GLN A 325 21.80 -10.00 23.89
N GLN A 326 21.32 -9.69 25.10
CA GLN A 326 21.91 -10.13 26.34
C GLN A 326 21.94 -11.66 26.47
N ASN A 327 20.83 -12.33 26.11
CA ASN A 327 20.78 -13.78 26.03
C ASN A 327 21.82 -14.36 25.07
N LEU A 328 22.04 -13.73 23.93
CA LEU A 328 23.05 -14.13 22.97
C LEU A 328 24.46 -14.05 23.59
N GLU A 329 24.79 -12.95 24.29
CA GLU A 329 26.08 -12.79 24.97
C GLU A 329 26.30 -13.87 26.04
N ILE A 330 25.26 -14.22 26.81
CA ILE A 330 25.30 -15.30 27.80
C ILE A 330 25.59 -16.63 27.12
N ILE A 331 24.87 -16.98 26.06
CA ILE A 331 25.02 -18.22 25.32
C ILE A 331 26.42 -18.31 24.65
N GLN A 332 26.91 -17.21 24.09
CA GLN A 332 28.26 -17.10 23.53
C GLN A 332 29.34 -17.36 24.60
N THR A 333 29.16 -16.81 25.80
CA THR A 333 30.05 -17.03 26.94
C THR A 333 30.02 -18.51 27.41
N GLN A 334 28.83 -19.10 27.50
CA GLN A 334 28.66 -20.52 27.80
C GLN A 334 29.35 -21.42 26.76
N TYR A 335 29.27 -21.04 25.49
CA TYR A 335 29.95 -21.76 24.41
C TYR A 335 31.48 -21.69 24.55
N LYS A 336 32.04 -20.51 24.82
CA LYS A 336 33.49 -20.35 25.08
C LYS A 336 33.95 -21.18 26.26
N LEU A 337 33.09 -21.42 27.24
CA LEU A 337 33.36 -22.27 28.42
C LEU A 337 33.06 -23.78 28.17
N GLY A 338 32.69 -24.16 26.96
CA GLY A 338 32.34 -25.53 26.61
C GLY A 338 31.01 -26.03 27.23
N LYS A 339 30.17 -25.15 27.74
CA LYS A 339 28.89 -25.48 28.44
C LYS A 339 27.68 -25.58 27.50
N THR A 340 27.82 -25.13 26.27
CA THR A 340 26.77 -25.22 25.24
C THR A 340 27.38 -25.49 23.86
N THR A 341 26.55 -25.63 22.82
CA THR A 341 26.98 -25.97 21.47
C THR A 341 26.95 -24.74 20.55
N GLN A 342 27.72 -24.77 19.46
CA GLN A 342 27.65 -23.72 18.41
C GLN A 342 26.23 -23.59 17.82
N VAL A 343 25.49 -24.71 17.70
CA VAL A 343 24.11 -24.72 17.21
C VAL A 343 23.19 -23.91 18.12
N ALA A 344 23.44 -23.88 19.43
CA ALA A 344 22.67 -23.05 20.34
C ALA A 344 22.99 -21.56 20.16
N VAL A 345 24.26 -21.21 19.89
CA VAL A 345 24.64 -19.80 19.55
C VAL A 345 24.01 -19.38 18.24
N ASP A 346 24.10 -20.22 17.20
CA ASP A 346 23.54 -19.95 15.88
C ASP A 346 21.98 -19.75 15.96
N ALA A 347 21.30 -20.55 16.79
CA ALA A 347 19.86 -20.45 17.00
C ALA A 347 19.47 -19.12 17.68
N GLN A 348 20.21 -18.70 18.71
CA GLN A 348 19.97 -17.44 19.39
C GLN A 348 20.30 -16.23 18.49
N GLN A 349 21.38 -16.33 17.69
CA GLN A 349 21.71 -15.30 16.70
C GLN A 349 20.58 -15.15 15.67
N LEU A 350 20.01 -16.25 15.19
CA LEU A 350 18.87 -16.20 14.27
C LEU A 350 17.65 -15.53 14.91
N THR A 351 17.39 -15.74 16.21
CA THR A 351 16.32 -15.06 16.95
C THR A 351 16.55 -13.56 16.98
N VAL A 352 17.77 -13.11 17.26
CA VAL A 352 18.15 -11.69 17.24
C VAL A 352 17.99 -11.11 15.84
N ASP A 353 18.45 -11.81 14.80
CA ASP A 353 18.35 -11.35 13.41
C ASP A 353 16.88 -11.24 12.95
N GLN A 354 16.03 -12.19 13.33
CA GLN A 354 14.57 -12.15 13.06
C GLN A 354 13.91 -10.96 13.73
N LEU A 355 14.26 -10.67 14.97
CA LEU A 355 13.67 -9.54 15.70
C LEU A 355 14.12 -8.19 15.11
N LYS A 356 15.38 -8.07 14.69
CA LYS A 356 15.86 -6.88 13.95
C LYS A 356 15.09 -6.69 12.65
N ALA A 357 14.85 -7.76 11.90
CA ALA A 357 14.06 -7.71 10.67
C ALA A 357 12.60 -7.29 10.92
N THR A 358 12.00 -7.73 12.02
CA THR A 358 10.66 -7.33 12.44
C THR A 358 10.60 -5.84 12.73
N ILE A 359 11.55 -5.32 13.53
CA ILE A 359 11.65 -3.89 13.88
C ILE A 359 11.79 -3.02 12.63
N GLU A 360 12.63 -3.42 11.67
CA GLU A 360 12.79 -2.68 10.42
C GLU A 360 11.52 -2.70 9.55
N SER A 361 10.77 -3.81 9.54
CA SER A 361 9.46 -3.88 8.87
C SER A 361 8.41 -2.99 9.54
N GLU A 362 8.47 -2.86 10.87
CA GLU A 362 7.62 -1.94 11.65
C GLU A 362 7.94 -0.49 11.32
N GLU A 363 9.24 -0.12 11.18
CA GLU A 363 9.65 1.22 10.77
C GLU A 363 9.09 1.58 9.38
N TYR A 364 9.12 0.65 8.41
CA TYR A 364 8.50 0.84 7.09
C TYR A 364 6.97 0.98 7.16
N SER A 365 6.35 0.16 7.98
CA SER A 365 4.89 0.22 8.17
C SER A 365 4.47 1.53 8.83
N HIS A 366 5.23 1.98 9.82
CA HIS A 366 5.01 3.26 10.49
C HIS A 366 5.17 4.45 9.53
N ASP A 367 6.22 4.48 8.67
CA ASP A 367 6.37 5.53 7.65
C ASP A 367 5.12 5.62 6.75
N LEU A 368 4.56 4.48 6.34
CA LEU A 368 3.33 4.46 5.54
C LEU A 368 2.12 5.03 6.29
N LEU A 369 1.97 4.72 7.58
CA LEU A 369 0.90 5.28 8.42
C LEU A 369 1.06 6.78 8.61
N VAL A 370 2.28 7.25 8.86
CA VAL A 370 2.61 8.69 9.00
C VAL A 370 2.33 9.46 7.70
N ARG A 371 2.60 8.86 6.53
CA ARG A 371 2.25 9.44 5.23
C ARG A 371 0.74 9.59 5.05
N GLN A 372 -0.04 8.59 5.44
CA GLN A 372 -1.51 8.69 5.45
C GLN A 372 -2.00 9.77 6.42
N TYR A 373 -1.35 9.91 7.57
CA TYR A 373 -1.68 10.94 8.56
C TYR A 373 -1.40 12.36 8.03
N LYS A 374 -0.29 12.53 7.32
CA LYS A 374 0.10 13.82 6.72
C LYS A 374 -0.70 14.16 5.45
N ASN A 375 -1.23 13.16 4.75
CA ASN A 375 -2.01 13.34 3.52
C ASN A 375 -3.36 12.60 3.62
N SER A 376 -4.40 13.37 3.92
CA SER A 376 -5.76 12.85 4.09
C SER A 376 -6.37 12.24 2.81
N ASP A 377 -5.84 12.55 1.63
CA ASP A 377 -6.27 11.98 0.35
C ASP A 377 -5.90 10.50 0.19
N LEU A 378 -4.99 9.99 1.04
CA LEU A 378 -4.61 8.57 1.10
C LEU A 378 -5.52 7.73 2.00
N LEU A 379 -6.49 8.33 2.67
CA LEU A 379 -7.37 7.65 3.64
C LEU A 379 -8.62 7.02 3.02
N VAL A 380 -9.18 7.65 1.97
CA VAL A 380 -10.50 7.27 1.41
C VAL A 380 -10.46 7.39 -0.11
#